data_44b7d3a5bbfdb68d0ec7418acc77b700
#
_entry.id   44b7d3a5bbfdb68d0ec7418acc77b700
#
_cell.length_a   1.000
_cell.length_b   1.000
_cell.length_c   1.000
_cell.angle_alpha   90.00
_cell.angle_beta   90.00
_cell.angle_gamma   90.00
#
_symmetry.space_group_name_H-M   'P 1'
#
loop_
_entity.id
_entity.type
_entity.pdbx_description
1 polymer ?
#
loop_
_entity_poly.entity_id
_entity_poly.type
_entity_poly.pdbx_seq_one_letter_code
_entity_poly.pdbx_strand_id
1 'polypeptide(L)'
;VAFALSENGDRNRGALMTPTLSALRFFATNGRARSAGSHLWPRLGTALFAFLVAAACATDKAAADEDGVSFWIPGFFGSLAAAPQQPGWSLTSIYYHTDVSASGNAAIAREVTINQIPKFTVSFSGSANVHAIADLGFVIPSYVFATPFLGGQASAILLMGYGNNNTSLNATATATIDHLLPFSASIARQQDTMGFADLIPMFVDRWNAGVNNYMAYITGDIPVGLYSSSNLANIGLGHGAIDGGVGYTYFDEKAGHEFSAVAGLTGNFENHSTNYTSGIDFHLDWAAAQFLSKQVFVGLVGYFYDQLSSDQGCAPILCPFESRVIGVGPQLGYLFPVGNMQGYLNLKGYGEFDNNARPDGWNLWVTFALSPAAPAAQSSPPPMLTKTPRS
;
A
#
# COMPACT_ATOMS: atom_id res chain seq x y z
N VAL A 1 -43.10 10.50 1.46
CA VAL A 1 -44.11 9.48 1.22
C VAL A 1 -43.70 8.26 2.01
N ALA A 2 -44.40 8.04 3.11
CA ALA A 2 -44.29 6.88 3.97
C ALA A 2 -45.03 5.70 3.37
N PHE A 3 -44.50 4.49 3.54
CA PHE A 3 -45.34 3.29 3.66
C PHE A 3 -44.76 2.35 4.72
N ALA A 4 -45.66 1.97 5.59
CA ALA A 4 -45.49 1.22 6.82
C ALA A 4 -45.70 -0.28 6.60
N LEU A 5 -44.98 -1.05 7.39
CA LEU A 5 -45.34 -2.30 8.12
C LEU A 5 -46.12 -3.42 7.43
N SER A 6 -45.55 -4.61 7.47
CA SER A 6 -46.25 -5.81 7.86
C SER A 6 -45.28 -6.79 8.55
N GLU A 7 -45.49 -6.98 9.84
CA GLU A 7 -44.99 -8.13 10.62
C GLU A 7 -45.65 -9.41 10.08
N ASN A 8 -44.85 -10.47 9.99
CA ASN A 8 -45.34 -11.80 10.39
C ASN A 8 -44.16 -12.67 10.83
N GLY A 9 -44.21 -13.06 12.06
CA GLY A 9 -43.27 -13.95 12.69
C GLY A 9 -43.38 -15.37 12.18
N ASP A 10 -42.27 -16.04 12.13
CA ASP A 10 -42.26 -17.45 12.48
C ASP A 10 -40.97 -17.86 13.16
N ARG A 11 -41.13 -18.49 14.30
CA ARG A 11 -40.05 -19.04 15.12
C ARG A 11 -39.62 -20.34 14.50
N ASN A 12 -38.33 -20.45 14.11
CA ASN A 12 -37.77 -21.78 14.08
C ASN A 12 -36.34 -21.77 14.64
N ARG A 13 -36.22 -22.53 15.72
CA ARG A 13 -34.93 -22.88 16.36
C ARG A 13 -34.16 -23.80 15.42
N GLY A 14 -32.97 -23.45 15.05
CA GLY A 14 -32.06 -24.29 14.28
C GLY A 14 -30.64 -24.13 14.78
N ALA A 15 -30.33 -24.96 15.75
CA ALA A 15 -29.09 -25.73 15.97
C ALA A 15 -27.76 -25.16 15.41
N LEU A 16 -26.90 -24.82 16.36
CA LEU A 16 -25.44 -24.79 16.15
C LEU A 16 -24.97 -26.11 15.52
N MET A 17 -24.49 -26.07 14.31
CA MET A 17 -23.73 -27.17 13.73
C MET A 17 -22.22 -26.90 13.97
N THR A 18 -21.71 -27.53 15.00
CA THR A 18 -20.29 -27.86 15.11
C THR A 18 -19.95 -28.89 14.03
N PRO A 19 -18.86 -28.73 13.25
CA PRO A 19 -18.42 -29.81 12.39
C PRO A 19 -17.78 -30.91 13.23
N THR A 20 -18.53 -32.00 13.44
CA THR A 20 -17.99 -33.24 13.98
C THR A 20 -17.08 -33.88 12.94
N LEU A 21 -15.83 -34.08 13.29
CA LEU A 21 -14.92 -35.01 12.63
C LEU A 21 -15.53 -36.42 12.64
N SER A 22 -16.12 -36.83 11.52
CA SER A 22 -16.57 -38.19 11.32
C SER A 22 -15.42 -39.04 10.79
N ALA A 23 -14.80 -39.75 11.70
CA ALA A 23 -14.33 -41.12 11.64
C ALA A 23 -14.24 -41.76 10.25
N LEU A 24 -13.03 -41.87 9.70
CA LEU A 24 -12.68 -42.98 8.80
C LEU A 24 -12.45 -44.23 9.66
N ARG A 25 -13.46 -45.08 9.77
CA ARG A 25 -13.28 -46.48 10.22
C ARG A 25 -12.76 -47.30 9.06
N PHE A 26 -11.49 -47.70 9.09
CA PHE A 26 -10.99 -48.75 8.27
C PHE A 26 -11.01 -50.08 9.06
N PHE A 27 -11.59 -51.10 8.43
CA PHE A 27 -11.76 -52.46 8.93
C PHE A 27 -10.40 -53.06 9.31
N ALA A 28 -10.29 -53.53 10.53
CA ALA A 28 -9.17 -54.40 10.96
C ALA A 28 -9.58 -55.85 10.75
N THR A 29 -8.98 -56.55 9.82
CA THR A 29 -8.96 -58.00 9.76
C THR A 29 -7.79 -58.53 10.55
N ASN A 30 -8.04 -59.46 11.47
CA ASN A 30 -7.12 -60.11 12.33
C ASN A 30 -6.05 -60.92 11.54
N GLY A 31 -4.77 -60.60 11.74
CA GLY A 31 -3.64 -61.44 11.35
C GLY A 31 -2.54 -61.28 12.39
N ARG A 32 -2.40 -62.28 13.26
CA ARG A 32 -1.27 -62.38 14.23
C ARG A 32 0.05 -62.57 13.50
N ALA A 33 0.92 -61.55 13.55
CA ALA A 33 2.36 -61.74 13.39
C ALA A 33 3.08 -60.74 14.31
N ARG A 34 3.79 -61.26 15.31
CA ARG A 34 4.69 -60.49 16.17
C ARG A 34 5.93 -60.10 15.36
N SER A 35 6.11 -58.79 15.09
CA SER A 35 7.39 -58.18 14.85
C SER A 35 7.38 -56.80 15.49
N ALA A 36 8.10 -56.65 16.59
CA ALA A 36 8.37 -55.39 17.25
C ALA A 36 9.34 -54.62 16.37
N GLY A 37 8.85 -53.60 15.60
CA GLY A 37 9.75 -52.76 14.82
C GLY A 37 9.09 -51.82 13.81
N SER A 38 7.82 -52.00 13.42
CA SER A 38 7.26 -51.32 12.23
C SER A 38 6.23 -50.20 12.50
N HIS A 39 6.00 -49.81 13.75
CA HIS A 39 4.94 -48.84 14.08
C HIS A 39 5.39 -47.39 14.32
N LEU A 40 6.70 -47.11 14.31
CA LEU A 40 7.26 -45.77 14.49
C LEU A 40 7.26 -44.95 13.18
N TRP A 41 7.51 -45.60 12.04
CA TRP A 41 7.61 -44.94 10.74
C TRP A 41 6.33 -44.25 10.25
N PRO A 42 5.13 -44.85 10.32
CA PRO A 42 3.92 -44.16 9.87
C PRO A 42 3.52 -42.96 10.77
N ARG A 43 3.84 -43.02 12.08
CA ARG A 43 3.53 -41.92 13.01
C ARG A 43 4.48 -40.71 12.87
N LEU A 44 5.76 -40.98 12.58
CA LEU A 44 6.74 -39.94 12.24
C LEU A 44 6.40 -39.28 10.90
N GLY A 45 6.01 -40.07 9.89
CA GLY A 45 5.57 -39.55 8.60
C GLY A 45 4.32 -38.70 8.69
N THR A 46 3.33 -39.10 9.51
CA THR A 46 2.11 -38.35 9.70
C THR A 46 2.35 -37.04 10.49
N ALA A 47 3.20 -37.09 11.52
CA ALA A 47 3.58 -35.90 12.28
C ALA A 47 4.41 -34.91 11.43
N LEU A 48 5.32 -35.42 10.60
CA LEU A 48 6.11 -34.60 9.68
C LEU A 48 5.24 -34.00 8.57
N PHE A 49 4.31 -34.77 8.02
CA PHE A 49 3.34 -34.30 7.03
C PHE A 49 2.40 -33.22 7.61
N ALA A 50 1.87 -33.45 8.82
CA ALA A 50 1.03 -32.47 9.51
C ALA A 50 1.81 -31.17 9.83
N PHE A 51 3.10 -31.28 10.21
CA PHE A 51 3.95 -30.13 10.46
C PHE A 51 4.33 -29.39 9.15
N LEU A 52 4.59 -30.11 8.06
CA LEU A 52 4.88 -29.52 6.75
C LEU A 52 3.65 -28.84 6.15
N VAL A 53 2.46 -29.41 6.34
CA VAL A 53 1.19 -28.76 5.97
C VAL A 53 0.98 -27.53 6.84
N ALA A 54 1.24 -27.58 8.14
CA ALA A 54 1.16 -26.44 9.04
C ALA A 54 2.21 -25.34 8.69
N ALA A 55 3.44 -25.75 8.33
CA ALA A 55 4.47 -24.81 7.88
C ALA A 55 4.15 -24.20 6.49
N ALA A 56 3.58 -24.99 5.56
CA ALA A 56 3.12 -24.50 4.28
C ALA A 56 1.89 -23.56 4.42
N CYS A 57 1.02 -23.80 5.41
CA CYS A 57 -0.07 -22.90 5.77
C CYS A 57 0.42 -21.64 6.54
N ALA A 58 1.60 -21.72 7.20
CA ALA A 58 2.20 -20.59 7.90
C ALA A 58 2.97 -19.63 6.96
N THR A 59 3.21 -20.02 5.70
CA THR A 59 3.87 -19.15 4.72
C THR A 59 2.94 -18.08 4.11
N ASP A 60 1.66 -18.08 4.49
CA ASP A 60 0.70 -17.06 4.00
C ASP A 60 0.91 -15.65 4.60
N LYS A 61 1.92 -15.43 5.45
CA LYS A 61 2.08 -14.16 6.18
C LYS A 61 3.54 -13.74 6.37
N ALA A 62 4.30 -13.64 5.29
CA ALA A 62 5.66 -13.12 5.34
C ALA A 62 5.76 -11.81 4.54
N ALA A 63 4.93 -10.83 4.88
CA ALA A 63 5.06 -9.46 4.41
C ALA A 63 5.01 -8.53 5.62
N ALA A 64 5.91 -7.58 5.72
CA ALA A 64 5.73 -6.39 6.51
C ALA A 64 4.68 -5.55 5.78
N ASP A 65 3.82 -4.90 6.48
CA ASP A 65 2.49 -4.48 6.05
C ASP A 65 1.63 -5.67 5.57
N GLU A 66 0.38 -5.70 5.94
CA GLU A 66 -0.49 -6.80 5.56
C GLU A 66 -0.55 -6.90 4.03
N ASP A 67 -0.25 -8.07 3.48
CA ASP A 67 -0.11 -8.33 2.03
C ASP A 67 1.02 -7.53 1.33
N GLY A 68 1.95 -6.88 2.06
CA GLY A 68 3.05 -6.10 1.51
C GLY A 68 2.65 -4.75 0.90
N VAL A 69 1.46 -4.25 1.21
CA VAL A 69 0.91 -2.99 0.72
C VAL A 69 0.58 -2.07 1.89
N SER A 70 1.19 -0.89 1.93
CA SER A 70 0.90 0.16 2.91
C SER A 70 -0.29 1.02 2.47
N PHE A 71 -0.96 1.67 3.44
CA PHE A 71 -1.95 2.70 3.16
C PHE A 71 -1.36 3.83 2.30
N TRP A 72 -0.20 4.35 2.70
CA TRP A 72 0.48 5.36 1.90
C TRP A 72 1.12 4.73 0.66
N ILE A 73 0.79 5.26 -0.52
CA ILE A 73 1.45 4.88 -1.77
C ILE A 73 2.66 5.81 -1.95
N PRO A 74 3.91 5.34 -1.75
CA PRO A 74 5.10 6.19 -1.86
C PRO A 74 5.19 6.85 -3.24
N GLY A 75 5.54 8.15 -3.25
CA GLY A 75 5.58 8.93 -4.47
C GLY A 75 4.24 9.58 -4.84
N PHE A 76 3.21 9.55 -3.98
CA PHE A 76 1.93 10.18 -4.24
C PHE A 76 2.09 11.70 -4.46
N PHE A 77 2.79 12.39 -3.58
CA PHE A 77 3.14 13.78 -3.79
C PHE A 77 4.30 13.95 -4.78
N GLY A 78 4.46 15.14 -5.33
CA GLY A 78 5.50 15.51 -6.26
C GLY A 78 5.69 17.03 -6.30
N SER A 79 6.12 17.57 -7.42
CA SER A 79 6.31 19.00 -7.60
C SER A 79 5.05 19.81 -7.33
N LEU A 80 5.24 20.99 -6.72
CA LEU A 80 4.19 21.95 -6.39
C LEU A 80 3.20 21.46 -5.31
N ALA A 81 3.56 20.49 -4.48
CA ALA A 81 2.68 19.86 -3.50
C ALA A 81 2.01 20.86 -2.55
N ALA A 82 2.77 21.82 -2.03
CA ALA A 82 2.26 22.87 -1.16
C ALA A 82 1.96 24.20 -1.88
N ALA A 83 2.06 24.24 -3.23
CA ALA A 83 1.82 25.46 -3.98
C ALA A 83 0.35 25.96 -3.84
N PRO A 84 0.12 27.27 -3.86
CA PRO A 84 -1.22 27.85 -3.76
C PRO A 84 -2.13 27.37 -4.90
N GLN A 85 -3.39 27.16 -4.58
CA GLN A 85 -4.42 26.74 -5.52
C GLN A 85 -5.48 27.83 -5.67
N GLN A 86 -6.27 27.78 -6.73
CA GLN A 86 -7.39 28.71 -6.90
C GLN A 86 -8.67 28.11 -6.28
N PRO A 87 -9.50 28.92 -5.60
CA PRO A 87 -10.77 28.45 -5.06
C PRO A 87 -11.69 27.86 -6.13
N GLY A 88 -12.38 26.79 -5.77
CA GLY A 88 -13.33 26.12 -6.64
C GLY A 88 -13.07 24.61 -6.78
N TRP A 89 -13.81 23.99 -7.69
CA TRP A 89 -13.71 22.57 -7.98
C TRP A 89 -12.51 22.25 -8.88
N SER A 90 -11.81 21.17 -8.55
CA SER A 90 -10.77 20.59 -9.37
C SER A 90 -11.03 19.09 -9.53
N LEU A 91 -10.54 18.52 -10.61
CA LEU A 91 -10.59 17.08 -10.87
C LEU A 91 -9.21 16.62 -11.29
N THR A 92 -8.69 15.64 -10.58
CA THR A 92 -7.42 14.97 -10.94
C THR A 92 -7.71 13.52 -11.28
N SER A 93 -7.08 13.01 -12.33
CA SER A 93 -7.03 11.61 -12.69
C SER A 93 -5.59 11.16 -12.67
N ILE A 94 -5.33 10.00 -12.05
CA ILE A 94 -4.00 9.41 -12.00
C ILE A 94 -4.09 7.99 -12.54
N TYR A 95 -3.18 7.62 -13.43
CA TYR A 95 -2.85 6.24 -13.73
C TYR A 95 -1.55 5.89 -13.01
N TYR A 96 -1.59 4.81 -12.26
CA TYR A 96 -0.46 4.26 -11.52
C TYR A 96 -0.20 2.82 -11.97
N HIS A 97 1.04 2.53 -12.32
CA HIS A 97 1.52 1.20 -12.64
C HIS A 97 2.70 0.86 -11.74
N THR A 98 2.73 -0.37 -11.25
CA THR A 98 3.88 -0.90 -10.48
C THR A 98 4.18 -2.34 -10.85
N ASP A 99 5.46 -2.68 -10.89
CA ASP A 99 5.99 -4.03 -11.14
C ASP A 99 7.10 -4.27 -10.10
N VAL A 100 6.79 -5.10 -9.11
CA VAL A 100 7.64 -5.31 -7.93
C VAL A 100 7.82 -6.79 -7.61
N SER A 101 8.95 -7.12 -7.00
CA SER A 101 9.28 -8.48 -6.59
C SER A 101 9.89 -8.50 -5.20
N ALA A 102 9.67 -9.59 -4.49
CA ALA A 102 10.36 -9.89 -3.23
C ALA A 102 10.82 -11.35 -3.23
N SER A 103 11.99 -11.60 -2.63
CA SER A 103 12.47 -12.95 -2.39
C SER A 103 13.00 -13.08 -0.97
N GLY A 104 12.67 -14.18 -0.31
CA GLY A 104 13.10 -14.46 1.05
C GLY A 104 13.57 -15.90 1.21
N ASN A 105 14.57 -16.10 2.06
CA ASN A 105 15.06 -17.43 2.45
C ASN A 105 15.04 -17.52 3.97
N ALA A 106 14.49 -18.61 4.50
CA ALA A 106 14.51 -18.93 5.92
C ALA A 106 15.18 -20.29 6.14
N ALA A 107 16.03 -20.37 7.16
CA ALA A 107 16.63 -21.62 7.59
C ALA A 107 16.60 -21.74 9.12
N ILE A 108 16.05 -22.84 9.63
CA ILE A 108 15.98 -23.14 11.06
C ILE A 108 16.49 -24.54 11.28
N ALA A 109 17.42 -24.72 12.22
CA ALA A 109 17.86 -26.01 12.71
C ALA A 109 17.48 -26.16 14.20
N ARG A 110 16.88 -27.31 14.58
CA ARG A 110 16.49 -27.59 15.96
C ARG A 110 16.83 -29.03 16.34
N GLU A 111 17.51 -29.18 17.49
CA GLU A 111 17.65 -30.46 18.11
C GLU A 111 16.31 -30.92 18.73
N VAL A 112 15.91 -32.14 18.41
CA VAL A 112 14.69 -32.75 18.95
C VAL A 112 15.08 -34.02 19.71
N THR A 113 14.58 -34.14 20.95
CA THR A 113 14.73 -35.32 21.78
C THR A 113 13.36 -35.95 22.00
N ILE A 114 13.17 -37.18 21.56
CA ILE A 114 11.97 -37.96 21.83
C ILE A 114 12.38 -39.15 22.73
N ASN A 115 11.61 -39.38 23.83
CA ASN A 115 11.88 -40.41 24.85
C ASN A 115 12.69 -41.61 24.34
N GLN A 116 13.93 -41.77 24.85
CA GLN A 116 14.86 -42.89 24.63
C GLN A 116 15.44 -43.06 23.20
N ILE A 117 15.26 -42.08 22.30
CA ILE A 117 15.90 -42.04 20.99
C ILE A 117 17.10 -41.08 21.10
N PRO A 118 18.25 -41.39 20.45
CA PRO A 118 19.36 -40.44 20.37
C PRO A 118 18.89 -39.07 19.82
N LYS A 119 19.47 -38.00 20.33
CA LYS A 119 19.21 -36.67 19.82
C LYS A 119 19.40 -36.66 18.31
N PHE A 120 18.45 -36.13 17.59
CA PHE A 120 18.53 -35.88 16.14
C PHE A 120 18.25 -34.43 15.81
N THR A 121 18.90 -33.94 14.78
CA THR A 121 18.72 -32.58 14.30
C THR A 121 17.68 -32.55 13.16
N VAL A 122 16.69 -31.72 13.29
CA VAL A 122 15.76 -31.41 12.19
C VAL A 122 16.12 -30.05 11.65
N SER A 123 16.53 -29.98 10.40
CA SER A 123 16.81 -28.74 9.69
C SER A 123 15.69 -28.44 8.71
N PHE A 124 15.21 -27.22 8.74
CA PHE A 124 14.25 -26.69 7.78
C PHE A 124 14.89 -25.57 6.98
N SER A 125 14.70 -25.57 5.68
CA SER A 125 15.03 -24.45 4.81
C SER A 125 13.85 -24.17 3.89
N GLY A 126 13.59 -22.90 3.62
CA GLY A 126 12.53 -22.50 2.72
C GLY A 126 12.96 -21.29 1.90
N SER A 127 12.38 -21.13 0.73
CA SER A 127 12.46 -19.93 -0.10
C SER A 127 11.08 -19.55 -0.57
N ALA A 128 10.81 -18.25 -0.65
CA ALA A 128 9.59 -17.71 -1.23
C ALA A 128 9.96 -16.59 -2.19
N ASN A 129 9.28 -16.54 -3.33
CA ASN A 129 9.37 -15.44 -4.30
C ASN A 129 7.97 -14.97 -4.58
N VAL A 130 7.75 -13.67 -4.41
CA VAL A 130 6.51 -12.96 -4.75
C VAL A 130 6.83 -12.01 -5.88
N HIS A 131 5.93 -11.93 -6.86
CA HIS A 131 5.96 -10.93 -7.93
C HIS A 131 4.56 -10.39 -8.13
N ALA A 132 4.43 -9.06 -8.12
CA ALA A 132 3.15 -8.38 -8.26
C ALA A 132 3.24 -7.28 -9.32
N ILE A 133 2.23 -7.24 -10.18
CA ILE A 133 2.00 -6.16 -11.14
C ILE A 133 0.63 -5.58 -10.85
N ALA A 134 0.57 -4.27 -10.64
CA ALA A 134 -0.70 -3.58 -10.42
C ALA A 134 -0.86 -2.38 -11.34
N ASP A 135 -2.08 -2.22 -11.84
CA ASP A 135 -2.52 -1.09 -12.67
C ASP A 135 -3.75 -0.45 -12.01
N LEU A 136 -3.59 0.75 -11.50
CA LEU A 136 -4.64 1.47 -10.77
C LEU A 136 -4.96 2.81 -11.44
N GLY A 137 -6.23 3.08 -11.63
CA GLY A 137 -6.75 4.38 -12.04
C GLY A 137 -7.41 5.07 -10.86
N PHE A 138 -7.00 6.31 -10.56
CA PHE A 138 -7.64 7.13 -9.52
C PHE A 138 -8.40 8.29 -10.13
N VAL A 139 -9.54 8.61 -9.54
CA VAL A 139 -10.32 9.83 -9.80
C VAL A 139 -10.44 10.59 -8.49
N ILE A 140 -10.02 11.84 -8.51
CA ILE A 140 -9.78 12.65 -7.29
C ILE A 140 -10.48 14.00 -7.45
N PRO A 141 -11.79 14.09 -7.17
CA PRO A 141 -12.45 15.37 -7.02
C PRO A 141 -11.91 16.10 -5.79
N SER A 142 -11.71 17.39 -5.93
CA SER A 142 -11.29 18.26 -4.82
C SER A 142 -11.97 19.62 -4.88
N TYR A 143 -12.16 20.21 -3.71
CA TYR A 143 -12.74 21.56 -3.59
C TYR A 143 -11.85 22.43 -2.72
N VAL A 144 -11.39 23.53 -3.28
CA VAL A 144 -10.59 24.55 -2.60
C VAL A 144 -11.52 25.64 -2.09
N PHE A 145 -11.51 25.87 -0.77
CA PHE A 145 -12.37 26.86 -0.14
C PHE A 145 -11.87 28.29 -0.40
N ALA A 146 -12.78 29.20 -0.68
CA ALA A 146 -12.46 30.62 -0.84
C ALA A 146 -12.21 31.32 0.51
N THR A 147 -12.83 30.82 1.58
CA THR A 147 -12.65 31.35 2.95
C THR A 147 -11.42 30.73 3.58
N PRO A 148 -10.48 31.54 4.09
CA PRO A 148 -9.31 31.01 4.78
C PRO A 148 -9.67 30.19 6.02
N PHE A 149 -8.92 29.11 6.25
CA PHE A 149 -8.97 28.30 7.46
C PHE A 149 -7.59 28.39 8.15
N LEU A 150 -7.57 28.69 9.44
CA LEU A 150 -6.34 28.91 10.21
C LEU A 150 -5.30 29.85 9.53
N GLY A 151 -5.79 30.80 8.72
CA GLY A 151 -4.96 31.69 7.93
C GLY A 151 -4.41 31.12 6.64
N GLY A 152 -4.72 29.88 6.33
CA GLY A 152 -4.34 29.14 5.13
C GLY A 152 -5.51 28.97 4.17
N GLN A 153 -5.23 28.33 3.06
CA GLN A 153 -6.20 27.95 2.04
C GLN A 153 -6.53 26.47 2.14
N ALA A 154 -7.69 26.17 2.71
CA ALA A 154 -8.14 24.80 2.92
C ALA A 154 -8.69 24.17 1.64
N SER A 155 -8.54 22.86 1.54
CA SER A 155 -9.16 22.03 0.49
C SER A 155 -9.61 20.68 1.04
N ALA A 156 -10.75 20.20 0.55
CA ALA A 156 -11.26 18.85 0.78
C ALA A 156 -11.08 18.02 -0.49
N ILE A 157 -10.60 16.83 -0.36
CA ILE A 157 -10.18 15.93 -1.44
C ILE A 157 -10.74 14.55 -1.15
N LEU A 158 -11.15 13.81 -2.18
CA LEU A 158 -11.54 12.41 -2.06
C LEU A 158 -10.86 11.60 -3.16
N LEU A 159 -10.03 10.62 -2.79
CA LEU A 159 -9.48 9.66 -3.75
C LEU A 159 -10.42 8.47 -3.87
N MET A 160 -10.66 8.07 -5.11
CA MET A 160 -11.41 6.87 -5.48
C MET A 160 -10.59 6.12 -6.51
N GLY A 161 -10.31 4.84 -6.26
CA GLY A 161 -9.49 4.01 -7.13
C GLY A 161 -10.26 2.82 -7.71
N TYR A 162 -9.84 2.41 -8.89
CA TYR A 162 -10.25 1.14 -9.51
C TYR A 162 -9.07 0.57 -10.30
N GLY A 163 -8.83 -0.71 -10.21
CA GLY A 163 -7.72 -1.29 -10.94
C GLY A 163 -7.60 -2.80 -10.82
N ASN A 164 -6.44 -3.28 -11.25
CA ASN A 164 -6.07 -4.68 -11.31
C ASN A 164 -4.78 -4.90 -10.50
N ASN A 165 -4.71 -6.03 -9.80
CA ASN A 165 -3.51 -6.55 -9.15
C ASN A 165 -3.33 -8.02 -9.54
N ASN A 166 -2.23 -8.34 -10.24
CA ASN A 166 -1.82 -9.68 -10.59
C ASN A 166 -0.62 -10.06 -9.74
N THR A 167 -0.82 -10.97 -8.81
CA THR A 167 0.23 -11.43 -7.89
C THR A 167 0.49 -12.91 -8.07
N SER A 168 1.77 -13.29 -8.11
CA SER A 168 2.24 -14.67 -8.13
C SER A 168 3.16 -14.95 -6.94
N LEU A 169 2.98 -16.13 -6.32
CA LEU A 169 3.78 -16.65 -5.21
C LEU A 169 4.34 -18.01 -5.60
N ASN A 170 5.65 -18.17 -5.50
CA ASN A 170 6.33 -19.45 -5.60
C ASN A 170 7.13 -19.70 -4.31
N ALA A 171 6.82 -20.74 -3.58
CA ALA A 171 7.52 -21.08 -2.35
C ALA A 171 7.93 -22.55 -2.34
N THR A 172 9.09 -22.83 -1.73
CA THR A 172 9.61 -24.18 -1.49
C THR A 172 10.02 -24.33 -0.06
N ALA A 173 9.74 -25.48 0.54
CA ALA A 173 10.20 -25.83 1.87
C ALA A 173 10.87 -27.20 1.84
N THR A 174 12.02 -27.34 2.50
CA THR A 174 12.77 -28.59 2.62
C THR A 174 13.03 -28.88 4.09
N ALA A 175 12.69 -30.09 4.51
CA ALA A 175 13.02 -30.61 5.83
C ALA A 175 14.03 -31.72 5.69
N THR A 176 15.10 -31.69 6.51
CA THR A 176 16.13 -32.75 6.58
C THR A 176 16.25 -33.22 8.03
N ILE A 177 16.19 -34.54 8.24
CA ILE A 177 16.42 -35.16 9.53
C ILE A 177 17.73 -35.92 9.42
N ASP A 178 18.64 -35.77 10.41
CA ASP A 178 19.97 -36.38 10.43
C ASP A 178 20.17 -37.55 9.46
N HIS A 179 21.06 -37.43 8.48
CA HIS A 179 21.45 -38.46 7.50
C HIS A 179 20.30 -39.14 6.72
N LEU A 180 19.05 -38.72 6.87
CA LEU A 180 17.93 -39.17 6.08
C LEU A 180 17.78 -38.28 4.82
N LEU A 181 17.10 -38.83 3.80
CA LEU A 181 16.84 -38.10 2.58
C LEU A 181 16.00 -36.86 2.88
N PRO A 182 16.31 -35.70 2.28
CA PRO A 182 15.52 -34.51 2.42
C PRO A 182 14.10 -34.71 1.84
N PHE A 183 13.10 -34.17 2.53
CA PHE A 183 11.73 -34.07 2.05
C PHE A 183 11.45 -32.65 1.63
N SER A 184 11.00 -32.42 0.41
CA SER A 184 10.70 -31.10 -0.12
C SER A 184 9.25 -31.00 -0.55
N ALA A 185 8.63 -29.85 -0.28
CA ALA A 185 7.32 -29.46 -0.79
C ALA A 185 7.42 -28.10 -1.47
N SER A 186 6.64 -27.89 -2.52
CA SER A 186 6.55 -26.62 -3.22
C SER A 186 5.10 -26.21 -3.42
N ILE A 187 4.85 -24.91 -3.42
CA ILE A 187 3.56 -24.32 -3.75
C ILE A 187 3.79 -23.24 -4.81
N ALA A 188 2.89 -23.16 -5.77
CA ALA A 188 2.81 -22.08 -6.73
C ALA A 188 1.35 -21.59 -6.78
N ARG A 189 1.14 -20.29 -6.57
CA ARG A 189 -0.17 -19.63 -6.68
C ARG A 189 -0.03 -18.41 -7.55
N GLN A 190 -1.05 -18.11 -8.33
CA GLN A 190 -1.21 -16.86 -9.06
C GLN A 190 -2.65 -16.42 -8.93
N GLN A 191 -2.87 -15.14 -8.72
CA GLN A 191 -4.19 -14.56 -8.66
C GLN A 191 -4.19 -13.21 -9.38
N ASP A 192 -5.26 -12.98 -10.11
CA ASP A 192 -5.58 -11.75 -10.78
C ASP A 192 -6.89 -11.22 -10.18
N THR A 193 -6.86 -9.99 -9.64
CA THR A 193 -7.98 -9.38 -8.92
C THR A 193 -8.22 -7.98 -9.48
N MET A 194 -9.45 -7.72 -9.92
CA MET A 194 -9.87 -6.41 -10.42
C MET A 194 -11.03 -5.88 -9.59
N GLY A 195 -10.96 -4.62 -9.15
CA GLY A 195 -12.01 -4.04 -8.32
C GLY A 195 -11.76 -2.61 -7.90
N PHE A 196 -12.65 -2.11 -7.03
CA PHE A 196 -12.49 -0.80 -6.41
C PHE A 196 -11.48 -0.85 -5.27
N ALA A 197 -10.68 0.22 -5.17
CA ALA A 197 -9.84 0.49 -4.02
C ALA A 197 -10.67 1.11 -2.88
N ASP A 198 -10.04 1.30 -1.75
CA ASP A 198 -10.62 2.00 -0.62
C ASP A 198 -10.87 3.48 -0.91
N LEU A 199 -11.72 4.11 -0.11
CA LEU A 199 -11.98 5.55 -0.21
C LEU A 199 -11.03 6.30 0.71
N ILE A 200 -10.34 7.29 0.16
CA ILE A 200 -9.32 8.05 0.90
C ILE A 200 -9.72 9.53 0.94
N PRO A 201 -10.47 9.98 1.97
CA PRO A 201 -10.74 11.39 2.20
C PRO A 201 -9.47 12.08 2.72
N MET A 202 -9.20 13.29 2.24
CA MET A 202 -8.07 14.11 2.68
C MET A 202 -8.49 15.56 2.86
N PHE A 203 -8.00 16.18 3.91
CA PHE A 203 -8.12 17.62 4.15
C PHE A 203 -6.72 18.23 4.18
N VAL A 204 -6.54 19.32 3.44
CA VAL A 204 -5.23 20.00 3.32
C VAL A 204 -5.43 21.47 3.57
N ASP A 205 -4.57 22.09 4.37
CA ASP A 205 -4.46 23.54 4.49
C ASP A 205 -3.09 24.02 3.99
N ARG A 206 -3.06 25.12 3.24
CA ARG A 206 -1.85 25.66 2.58
C ARG A 206 -1.63 27.11 2.93
N TRP A 207 -0.37 27.46 3.22
CA TRP A 207 0.05 28.84 3.52
C TRP A 207 1.10 29.30 2.53
N ASN A 208 0.91 30.49 1.96
CA ASN A 208 1.86 31.10 1.03
C ASN A 208 2.65 32.21 1.70
N ALA A 209 3.97 32.18 1.56
CA ALA A 209 4.90 33.22 1.98
C ALA A 209 5.87 33.58 0.84
N GLY A 210 5.30 34.03 -0.29
CA GLY A 210 6.03 34.34 -1.51
C GLY A 210 6.53 33.08 -2.21
N VAL A 211 7.86 32.92 -2.31
CA VAL A 211 8.45 31.72 -2.92
C VAL A 211 8.38 30.49 -2.01
N ASN A 212 8.08 30.69 -0.73
CA ASN A 212 7.99 29.61 0.25
C ASN A 212 6.52 29.28 0.52
N ASN A 213 6.15 28.05 0.38
CA ASN A 213 4.80 27.56 0.59
C ASN A 213 4.84 26.39 1.56
N TYR A 214 3.86 26.34 2.44
CA TYR A 214 3.74 25.32 3.46
C TYR A 214 2.39 24.64 3.35
N MET A 215 2.28 23.41 3.76
CA MET A 215 1.01 22.73 3.92
C MET A 215 1.02 21.83 5.14
N ALA A 216 -0.17 21.57 5.68
CA ALA A 216 -0.44 20.47 6.58
C ALA A 216 -1.64 19.71 6.05
N TYR A 217 -1.66 18.39 6.26
CA TYR A 217 -2.78 17.58 5.84
C TYR A 217 -3.12 16.51 6.89
N ILE A 218 -4.35 16.04 6.82
CA ILE A 218 -4.83 14.84 7.47
C ILE A 218 -5.61 14.04 6.44
N THR A 219 -5.41 12.73 6.46
CA THR A 219 -6.08 11.79 5.57
C THR A 219 -6.35 10.48 6.30
N GLY A 220 -7.08 9.57 5.69
CA GLY A 220 -7.33 8.25 6.27
C GLY A 220 -7.95 7.33 5.25
N ASP A 221 -7.96 6.05 5.59
CA ASP A 221 -8.52 4.98 4.79
C ASP A 221 -9.89 4.57 5.31
N ILE A 222 -10.87 4.50 4.39
CA ILE A 222 -12.17 3.89 4.62
C ILE A 222 -12.19 2.57 3.86
N PRO A 223 -12.07 1.41 4.55
CA PRO A 223 -11.84 0.12 3.94
C PRO A 223 -13.13 -0.45 3.32
N VAL A 224 -13.48 0.06 2.15
CA VAL A 224 -14.66 -0.35 1.35
C VAL A 224 -14.27 -1.01 0.04
N GLY A 225 -12.98 -1.09 -0.25
CA GLY A 225 -12.43 -1.71 -1.44
C GLY A 225 -12.55 -3.23 -1.47
N LEU A 226 -12.15 -3.80 -2.60
CA LEU A 226 -12.20 -5.24 -2.77
C LEU A 226 -11.07 -5.91 -1.99
N TYR A 227 -11.43 -6.54 -0.88
CA TYR A 227 -10.53 -7.26 0.00
C TYR A 227 -11.09 -8.62 0.43
N SER A 228 -10.23 -9.61 0.54
CA SER A 228 -10.49 -10.88 1.21
C SER A 228 -9.18 -11.43 1.78
N SER A 229 -9.20 -11.84 3.05
CA SER A 229 -8.05 -12.48 3.71
C SER A 229 -7.62 -13.83 3.10
N SER A 230 -8.42 -14.42 2.21
CA SER A 230 -8.09 -15.63 1.46
C SER A 230 -7.44 -15.36 0.11
N ASN A 231 -7.44 -14.11 -0.35
CA ASN A 231 -6.83 -13.72 -1.61
C ASN A 231 -5.32 -13.59 -1.48
N LEU A 232 -4.61 -13.89 -2.56
CA LEU A 232 -3.18 -13.58 -2.73
C LEU A 232 -3.01 -12.13 -3.23
N ALA A 233 -3.99 -11.61 -3.97
CA ALA A 233 -4.01 -10.27 -4.52
C ALA A 233 -5.29 -9.55 -4.09
N ASN A 234 -5.16 -8.40 -3.46
CA ASN A 234 -6.24 -7.51 -3.05
C ASN A 234 -6.08 -6.13 -3.71
N ILE A 235 -7.17 -5.35 -3.76
CA ILE A 235 -7.18 -3.96 -4.21
C ILE A 235 -7.40 -3.01 -3.02
N GLY A 236 -8.28 -3.40 -2.08
CA GLY A 236 -8.44 -2.72 -0.79
C GLY A 236 -7.51 -3.32 0.27
N LEU A 237 -7.29 -2.60 1.36
CA LEU A 237 -6.40 -2.99 2.46
C LEU A 237 -7.07 -3.90 3.49
N GLY A 238 -8.42 -3.89 3.57
CA GLY A 238 -9.16 -4.66 4.56
C GLY A 238 -9.14 -4.10 5.99
N HIS A 239 -8.44 -2.99 6.21
CA HIS A 239 -8.40 -2.26 7.47
C HIS A 239 -8.33 -0.76 7.20
N GLY A 240 -8.75 0.05 8.17
CA GLY A 240 -8.63 1.48 8.09
C GLY A 240 -7.25 1.97 8.53
N ALA A 241 -6.93 3.20 8.16
CA ALA A 241 -5.73 3.91 8.60
C ALA A 241 -6.02 5.40 8.81
N ILE A 242 -5.16 6.06 9.56
CA ILE A 242 -5.13 7.52 9.68
C ILE A 242 -3.70 7.99 9.43
N ASP A 243 -3.59 9.07 8.66
CA ASP A 243 -2.29 9.65 8.31
C ASP A 243 -2.35 11.17 8.44
N GLY A 244 -1.25 11.76 8.79
CA GLY A 244 -1.11 13.21 8.86
C GLY A 244 0.32 13.65 8.65
N GLY A 245 0.48 14.81 8.03
CA GLY A 245 1.80 15.28 7.69
C GLY A 245 1.87 16.75 7.34
N VAL A 246 3.08 17.15 6.99
CA VAL A 246 3.44 18.52 6.61
C VAL A 246 4.20 18.52 5.30
N GLY A 247 4.07 19.62 4.57
CA GLY A 247 4.78 19.79 3.30
C GLY A 247 5.34 21.19 3.15
N TYR A 248 6.34 21.27 2.31
CA TYR A 248 7.01 22.49 1.93
C TYR A 248 7.22 22.52 0.43
N THR A 249 6.99 23.67 -0.20
CA THR A 249 7.36 23.94 -1.61
C THR A 249 8.09 25.27 -1.70
N TYR A 250 9.33 25.25 -2.16
CA TYR A 250 10.00 26.41 -2.69
C TYR A 250 9.69 26.53 -4.17
N PHE A 251 9.20 27.68 -4.61
CA PHE A 251 8.93 27.92 -6.02
C PHE A 251 9.29 29.35 -6.41
N ASP A 252 10.36 29.53 -7.15
CA ASP A 252 10.77 30.80 -7.74
C ASP A 252 10.38 30.81 -9.22
N GLU A 253 9.26 31.42 -9.55
CA GLU A 253 8.78 31.52 -10.93
C GLU A 253 9.72 32.25 -11.86
N LYS A 254 10.58 33.17 -11.34
CA LYS A 254 11.51 33.96 -12.17
C LYS A 254 12.73 33.13 -12.54
N ALA A 255 13.28 32.39 -11.61
CA ALA A 255 14.41 31.49 -11.83
C ALA A 255 13.96 30.15 -12.44
N GLY A 256 12.68 29.80 -12.29
CA GLY A 256 12.14 28.51 -12.69
C GLY A 256 12.56 27.37 -11.80
N HIS A 257 13.02 27.65 -10.58
CA HIS A 257 13.45 26.61 -9.62
C HIS A 257 12.28 26.19 -8.74
N GLU A 258 12.10 24.90 -8.61
CA GLU A 258 11.10 24.31 -7.73
C GLU A 258 11.73 23.19 -6.88
N PHE A 259 11.36 23.13 -5.60
CA PHE A 259 11.63 22.03 -4.70
C PHE A 259 10.44 21.80 -3.78
N SER A 260 9.95 20.58 -3.72
CA SER A 260 8.88 20.17 -2.82
C SER A 260 9.33 19.01 -1.94
N ALA A 261 8.85 18.98 -0.71
CA ALA A 261 8.99 17.83 0.19
C ALA A 261 7.73 17.71 1.06
N VAL A 262 7.24 16.49 1.25
CA VAL A 262 6.09 16.17 2.10
C VAL A 262 6.45 15.00 2.97
N ALA A 263 6.32 15.15 4.29
CA ALA A 263 6.57 14.09 5.25
C ALA A 263 5.33 13.84 6.11
N GLY A 264 5.07 12.58 6.43
CA GLY A 264 3.92 12.19 7.24
C GLY A 264 4.14 10.91 8.01
N LEU A 265 3.16 10.62 8.86
CA LEU A 265 3.09 9.42 9.68
C LEU A 265 1.72 8.78 9.52
N THR A 266 1.72 7.48 9.26
CA THR A 266 0.53 6.63 9.18
C THR A 266 0.40 5.77 10.44
N GLY A 267 -0.79 5.74 11.03
CA GLY A 267 -1.20 4.78 12.04
C GLY A 267 -2.25 3.84 11.46
N ASN A 268 -2.00 2.56 11.51
CA ASN A 268 -2.86 1.51 10.97
C ASN A 268 -3.79 0.95 12.03
N PHE A 269 -5.04 0.66 11.67
CA PHE A 269 -5.99 -0.04 12.53
C PHE A 269 -5.91 -1.55 12.33
N GLU A 270 -6.42 -2.31 13.30
CA GLU A 270 -6.46 -3.77 13.21
C GLU A 270 -7.33 -4.25 12.04
N ASN A 271 -6.79 -5.15 11.23
CA ASN A 271 -7.57 -5.95 10.31
C ASN A 271 -8.24 -7.10 11.08
N HIS A 272 -9.54 -6.96 11.34
CA HIS A 272 -10.30 -7.95 12.10
C HIS A 272 -10.44 -9.31 11.40
N SER A 273 -10.20 -9.40 10.09
CA SER A 273 -10.24 -10.66 9.34
C SER A 273 -9.02 -11.53 9.59
N THR A 274 -7.90 -10.92 9.98
CA THR A 274 -6.60 -11.59 10.19
C THR A 274 -6.07 -11.42 11.61
N ASN A 275 -6.67 -10.52 12.41
CA ASN A 275 -6.17 -10.04 13.71
C ASN A 275 -4.74 -9.50 13.63
N TYR A 276 -4.46 -8.79 12.55
CA TYR A 276 -3.16 -8.21 12.25
C TYR A 276 -3.24 -6.68 12.30
N THR A 277 -2.17 -6.04 12.78
CA THR A 277 -2.04 -4.59 12.78
C THR A 277 -0.64 -4.23 12.31
N SER A 278 -0.55 -3.52 11.18
CA SER A 278 0.70 -2.95 10.69
C SER A 278 1.22 -1.88 11.66
N GLY A 279 2.53 -1.72 11.72
CA GLY A 279 3.16 -0.74 12.59
C GLY A 279 2.88 0.71 12.17
N ILE A 280 3.56 1.65 12.81
CA ILE A 280 3.52 3.07 12.44
C ILE A 280 4.51 3.28 11.30
N ASP A 281 4.05 3.92 10.22
CA ASP A 281 4.84 4.17 9.03
C ASP A 281 5.24 5.64 8.94
N PHE A 282 6.47 5.89 8.56
CA PHE A 282 6.97 7.19 8.14
C PHE A 282 7.11 7.21 6.62
N HIS A 283 6.70 8.30 6.00
CA HIS A 283 6.94 8.53 4.59
C HIS A 283 7.41 9.94 4.32
N LEU A 284 8.24 10.07 3.28
CA LEU A 284 8.75 11.32 2.75
C LEU A 284 8.72 11.25 1.22
N ASP A 285 7.93 12.10 0.59
CA ASP A 285 7.96 12.32 -0.86
C ASP A 285 8.69 13.64 -1.14
N TRP A 286 9.54 13.68 -2.17
CA TRP A 286 10.23 14.90 -2.57
C TRP A 286 10.32 15.05 -4.08
N ALA A 287 10.43 16.28 -4.53
CA ALA A 287 10.63 16.64 -5.93
C ALA A 287 11.57 17.83 -6.05
N ALA A 288 12.35 17.86 -7.12
CA ALA A 288 13.16 19.01 -7.52
C ALA A 288 13.01 19.21 -9.03
N ALA A 289 12.60 20.40 -9.46
CA ALA A 289 12.32 20.66 -10.85
C ALA A 289 12.89 21.99 -11.34
N GLN A 290 13.22 22.02 -12.63
CA GLN A 290 13.55 23.20 -13.39
C GLN A 290 12.46 23.47 -14.41
N PHE A 291 11.80 24.62 -14.30
CA PHE A 291 10.90 25.13 -15.29
C PHE A 291 11.68 25.69 -16.49
N LEU A 292 11.55 25.03 -17.62
CA LEU A 292 12.15 25.43 -18.90
C LEU A 292 11.34 26.55 -19.56
N SER A 293 10.09 26.65 -19.21
CA SER A 293 9.16 27.72 -19.59
C SER A 293 8.08 27.85 -18.51
N LYS A 294 7.15 28.79 -18.66
CA LYS A 294 5.99 28.86 -17.75
C LYS A 294 5.09 27.63 -17.80
N GLN A 295 5.27 26.78 -18.78
CA GLN A 295 4.40 25.62 -19.02
C GLN A 295 5.11 24.28 -18.81
N VAL A 296 6.39 24.18 -19.12
CA VAL A 296 7.13 22.90 -19.14
C VAL A 296 8.19 22.90 -18.06
N PHE A 297 8.23 21.86 -17.28
CA PHE A 297 9.31 21.58 -16.33
C PHE A 297 9.81 20.14 -16.43
N VAL A 298 11.06 19.95 -16.08
CA VAL A 298 11.71 18.64 -15.94
C VAL A 298 12.39 18.57 -14.59
N GLY A 299 12.55 17.38 -14.06
CA GLY A 299 13.16 17.24 -12.74
C GLY A 299 13.32 15.82 -12.27
N LEU A 300 13.63 15.70 -11.00
CA LEU A 300 13.74 14.46 -10.28
C LEU A 300 12.67 14.39 -9.21
N VAL A 301 12.22 13.19 -8.90
CA VAL A 301 11.33 12.85 -7.81
C VAL A 301 11.92 11.71 -7.01
N GLY A 302 11.53 11.61 -5.75
CA GLY A 302 11.92 10.47 -4.93
C GLY A 302 11.03 10.34 -3.72
N TYR A 303 11.14 9.21 -3.07
CA TYR A 303 10.48 8.93 -1.79
C TYR A 303 11.37 8.08 -0.89
N PHE A 304 11.07 8.15 0.39
CA PHE A 304 11.57 7.29 1.45
C PHE A 304 10.36 6.82 2.26
N TYR A 305 10.22 5.53 2.43
CA TYR A 305 9.22 4.90 3.27
C TYR A 305 9.92 3.99 4.26
N ASP A 306 9.54 4.07 5.53
CA ASP A 306 10.13 3.31 6.62
C ASP A 306 9.09 3.06 7.73
N GLN A 307 8.87 1.82 8.07
CA GLN A 307 8.02 1.43 9.17
C GLN A 307 8.80 1.55 10.47
N LEU A 308 8.34 2.43 11.37
CA LEU A 308 9.02 2.81 12.59
C LEU A 308 8.74 1.88 13.78
N SER A 309 7.70 1.09 13.72
CA SER A 309 7.36 0.11 14.75
C SER A 309 6.91 -1.19 14.14
N SER A 310 7.22 -2.28 14.83
CA SER A 310 6.94 -3.63 14.36
C SER A 310 5.45 -3.93 14.33
N ASP A 311 5.05 -4.82 13.44
CA ASP A 311 3.70 -5.35 13.30
C ASP A 311 3.25 -6.12 14.53
N GLN A 312 1.93 -6.23 14.72
CA GLN A 312 1.28 -7.00 15.79
C GLN A 312 0.34 -8.04 15.19
N GLY A 313 0.10 -9.13 15.94
CA GLY A 313 -0.82 -10.20 15.50
C GLY A 313 -0.17 -11.31 14.66
N CYS A 314 1.10 -11.20 14.33
CA CYS A 314 1.84 -12.21 13.57
C CYS A 314 2.40 -13.35 14.45
N ALA A 315 2.69 -14.51 13.84
CA ALA A 315 3.32 -15.62 14.54
C ALA A 315 4.75 -15.26 14.99
N PRO A 316 5.20 -15.65 16.20
CA PRO A 316 6.52 -15.24 16.75
C PRO A 316 7.75 -15.58 15.90
N ILE A 317 7.63 -16.50 14.93
CA ILE A 317 8.71 -16.88 14.01
C ILE A 317 8.77 -15.92 12.80
N LEU A 318 7.70 -15.16 12.56
CA LEU A 318 7.54 -14.30 11.40
C LEU A 318 7.53 -12.79 11.77
N CYS A 319 7.64 -12.46 13.04
CA CYS A 319 7.75 -11.09 13.55
C CYS A 319 9.08 -10.88 14.32
N PRO A 320 9.57 -9.63 14.39
CA PRO A 320 9.00 -8.38 13.85
C PRO A 320 9.46 -8.10 12.43
N PHE A 321 8.54 -7.62 11.57
CA PHE A 321 8.91 -7.03 10.30
C PHE A 321 8.83 -5.50 10.42
N GLU A 322 9.74 -4.81 9.77
CA GLU A 322 9.77 -3.36 9.60
C GLU A 322 10.09 -3.12 8.13
N SER A 323 9.12 -2.61 7.39
CA SER A 323 9.23 -2.41 5.96
C SER A 323 9.97 -1.12 5.63
N ARG A 324 10.81 -1.14 4.60
CA ARG A 324 11.49 0.04 4.07
C ARG A 324 11.66 -0.06 2.56
N VAL A 325 11.53 1.07 1.89
CA VAL A 325 11.87 1.22 0.46
C VAL A 325 12.23 2.66 0.14
N ILE A 326 13.17 2.84 -0.79
CA ILE A 326 13.55 4.13 -1.36
C ILE A 326 13.27 4.07 -2.86
N GLY A 327 12.69 5.15 -3.40
CA GLY A 327 12.47 5.30 -4.83
C GLY A 327 13.03 6.63 -5.33
N VAL A 328 13.63 6.64 -6.52
CA VAL A 328 14.12 7.84 -7.21
C VAL A 328 13.86 7.71 -8.69
N GLY A 329 13.54 8.82 -9.35
CA GLY A 329 13.38 8.81 -10.78
C GLY A 329 13.12 10.18 -11.42
N PRO A 330 12.94 10.23 -12.75
CA PRO A 330 12.68 11.45 -13.47
C PRO A 330 11.21 11.87 -13.42
N GLN A 331 10.98 13.17 -13.66
CA GLN A 331 9.65 13.72 -13.92
C GLN A 331 9.66 14.69 -15.08
N LEU A 332 8.50 14.79 -15.73
CA LEU A 332 8.17 15.79 -16.75
C LEU A 332 6.78 16.35 -16.45
N GLY A 333 6.65 17.67 -16.43
CA GLY A 333 5.37 18.31 -16.22
C GLY A 333 5.02 19.35 -17.29
N TYR A 334 3.73 19.47 -17.56
CA TYR A 334 3.20 20.42 -18.53
C TYR A 334 1.94 21.09 -18.01
N LEU A 335 2.01 22.41 -17.92
CA LEU A 335 0.89 23.27 -17.52
C LEU A 335 0.33 23.96 -18.77
N PHE A 336 -0.98 23.90 -18.99
CA PHE A 336 -1.60 24.45 -20.19
C PHE A 336 -2.99 25.01 -19.91
N PRO A 337 -3.41 26.09 -20.61
CA PRO A 337 -4.73 26.65 -20.44
C PRO A 337 -5.80 25.78 -21.11
N VAL A 338 -6.95 25.64 -20.46
CA VAL A 338 -8.16 24.97 -20.98
C VAL A 338 -9.35 25.89 -20.72
N GLY A 339 -9.59 26.84 -21.63
CA GLY A 339 -10.59 27.88 -21.41
C GLY A 339 -10.25 28.74 -20.19
N ASN A 340 -11.11 28.74 -19.18
CA ASN A 340 -10.91 29.43 -17.90
C ASN A 340 -10.32 28.50 -16.81
N MET A 341 -9.87 27.31 -17.20
CA MET A 341 -9.22 26.32 -16.33
C MET A 341 -7.72 26.22 -16.63
N GLN A 342 -6.97 25.71 -15.68
CA GLN A 342 -5.59 25.31 -15.82
C GLN A 342 -5.53 23.78 -15.94
N GLY A 343 -4.97 23.27 -17.04
CA GLY A 343 -4.62 21.88 -17.22
C GLY A 343 -3.21 21.61 -16.67
N TYR A 344 -3.02 20.45 -16.07
CA TYR A 344 -1.74 19.93 -15.61
C TYR A 344 -1.58 18.49 -16.05
N LEU A 345 -0.48 18.19 -16.72
CA LEU A 345 -0.08 16.86 -17.07
C LEU A 345 1.30 16.59 -16.45
N ASN A 346 1.45 15.48 -15.74
CA ASN A 346 2.73 15.08 -15.16
C ASN A 346 2.98 13.60 -15.40
N LEU A 347 4.19 13.29 -15.82
CA LEU A 347 4.73 11.95 -15.93
C LEU A 347 5.89 11.84 -14.96
N LYS A 348 5.86 10.85 -14.07
CA LYS A 348 6.95 10.52 -13.15
C LYS A 348 7.11 9.02 -13.04
N GLY A 349 8.34 8.57 -12.93
CA GLY A 349 8.65 7.16 -12.73
C GLY A 349 9.73 7.02 -11.66
N TYR A 350 9.72 5.88 -10.98
CA TYR A 350 10.65 5.58 -9.90
C TYR A 350 11.27 4.21 -10.11
N GLY A 351 12.57 4.09 -9.89
CA GLY A 351 13.24 2.83 -9.62
C GLY A 351 13.42 2.70 -8.11
N GLU A 352 13.05 1.55 -7.57
CA GLU A 352 13.10 1.26 -6.14
C GLU A 352 14.38 0.53 -5.76
N PHE A 353 14.87 0.75 -4.55
CA PHE A 353 16.07 0.12 -4.00
C PHE A 353 16.10 0.25 -2.48
N ASP A 354 17.08 -0.40 -1.83
CA ASP A 354 17.26 -0.45 -0.37
C ASP A 354 16.00 -0.95 0.36
N ASN A 355 15.39 -1.99 -0.20
CA ASN A 355 14.21 -2.61 0.39
C ASN A 355 14.56 -3.46 1.61
N ASN A 356 13.68 -3.43 2.60
CA ASN A 356 13.67 -4.36 3.72
C ASN A 356 12.25 -4.85 3.93
N ALA A 357 12.05 -6.17 4.00
CA ALA A 357 10.76 -6.82 4.24
C ALA A 357 9.60 -6.26 3.38
N ARG A 358 9.90 -5.73 2.20
CA ARG A 358 8.96 -5.15 1.23
C ARG A 358 9.41 -5.51 -0.19
N PRO A 359 8.49 -5.77 -1.13
CA PRO A 359 8.83 -5.86 -2.54
C PRO A 359 9.43 -4.56 -3.06
N ASP A 360 10.34 -4.65 -4.02
CA ASP A 360 10.91 -3.53 -4.77
C ASP A 360 10.89 -3.78 -6.27
N GLY A 361 10.99 -2.71 -7.04
CA GLY A 361 10.96 -2.77 -8.49
C GLY A 361 10.91 -1.37 -9.12
N TRP A 362 9.87 -1.10 -9.88
CA TRP A 362 9.66 0.21 -10.48
C TRP A 362 8.18 0.56 -10.55
N ASN A 363 7.90 1.87 -10.59
CA ASN A 363 6.54 2.35 -10.77
C ASN A 363 6.49 3.59 -11.65
N LEU A 364 5.32 3.82 -12.24
CA LEU A 364 5.03 4.91 -13.17
C LEU A 364 3.71 5.59 -12.78
N TRP A 365 3.71 6.91 -12.83
CA TRP A 365 2.57 7.75 -12.57
C TRP A 365 2.29 8.67 -13.75
N VAL A 366 1.07 8.67 -14.24
CA VAL A 366 0.58 9.65 -15.22
C VAL A 366 -0.56 10.41 -14.56
N THR A 367 -0.34 11.69 -14.31
CA THR A 367 -1.33 12.57 -13.66
C THR A 367 -1.87 13.57 -14.68
N PHE A 368 -3.20 13.66 -14.75
CA PHE A 368 -3.90 14.72 -15.47
C PHE A 368 -4.82 15.44 -14.48
N ALA A 369 -4.73 16.78 -14.42
CA ALA A 369 -5.60 17.57 -13.55
C ALA A 369 -6.17 18.79 -14.27
N LEU A 370 -7.39 19.15 -13.89
CA LEU A 370 -8.07 20.38 -14.27
C LEU A 370 -8.43 21.14 -13.00
N SER A 371 -8.01 22.39 -12.90
CA SER A 371 -8.29 23.27 -11.77
C SER A 371 -8.66 24.68 -12.26
N PRO A 372 -9.31 25.52 -11.44
CA PRO A 372 -9.55 26.91 -11.81
C PRO A 372 -8.24 27.63 -12.12
N ALA A 373 -8.20 28.38 -13.23
CA ALA A 373 -7.02 29.16 -13.59
C ALA A 373 -6.87 30.38 -12.67
N ALA A 374 -5.63 30.80 -12.42
CA ALA A 374 -5.36 32.04 -11.74
C ALA A 374 -6.00 33.23 -12.54
N PRO A 375 -6.62 34.23 -11.86
CA PRO A 375 -7.12 35.40 -12.53
C PRO A 375 -6.01 36.05 -13.36
N ALA A 376 -6.32 36.42 -14.60
CA ALA A 376 -5.37 37.16 -15.42
C ALA A 376 -4.92 38.43 -14.66
N ALA A 377 -3.61 38.65 -14.55
CA ALA A 377 -3.10 39.88 -13.95
C ALA A 377 -3.74 41.06 -14.63
N GLN A 378 -4.53 41.87 -13.88
CA GLN A 378 -5.09 43.07 -14.43
C GLN A 378 -3.94 43.97 -14.89
N SER A 379 -3.83 44.15 -16.20
CA SER A 379 -2.88 45.13 -16.73
C SER A 379 -3.23 46.48 -16.10
N SER A 380 -2.32 47.06 -15.33
CA SER A 380 -2.47 48.39 -14.78
C SER A 380 -2.88 49.31 -15.94
N PRO A 381 -3.96 50.12 -15.82
CA PRO A 381 -4.32 51.04 -16.85
C PRO A 381 -3.08 51.94 -17.15
N PRO A 382 -2.80 52.23 -18.42
CA PRO A 382 -1.68 53.09 -18.77
C PRO A 382 -1.78 54.39 -17.97
N PRO A 383 -0.63 54.93 -17.46
CA PRO A 383 -0.67 56.15 -16.69
C PRO A 383 -1.35 57.24 -17.54
N MET A 384 -2.42 57.81 -16.99
CA MET A 384 -3.06 58.96 -17.64
C MET A 384 -2.04 60.10 -17.75
N LEU A 385 -1.63 60.40 -18.97
CA LEU A 385 -0.85 61.59 -19.24
C LEU A 385 -1.70 62.81 -18.85
N THR A 386 -1.44 63.37 -17.68
CA THR A 386 -1.96 64.65 -17.26
C THR A 386 -1.39 65.70 -18.21
N LYS A 387 -2.22 66.21 -19.12
CA LYS A 387 -1.85 67.37 -19.93
C LYS A 387 -1.59 68.54 -18.97
N THR A 388 -0.33 68.92 -18.85
CA THR A 388 0.06 70.17 -18.17
C THR A 388 -0.59 71.33 -18.92
N PRO A 389 -1.31 72.23 -18.26
CA PRO A 389 -1.82 73.41 -18.91
C PRO A 389 -0.62 74.26 -19.35
N ARG A 390 -0.61 74.65 -20.64
CA ARG A 390 0.35 75.65 -21.12
C ARG A 390 -0.13 77.01 -20.60
N SER A 391 0.66 77.68 -19.77
CA SER A 391 0.60 79.09 -19.43
C SER A 391 1.02 80.02 -20.58
#